data_94dab0dd3aee5f3a0e3ccac62840e3e9
#
_entry.id   94dab0dd3aee5f3a0e3ccac62840e3e9
#
_cell.length_a   1.000
_cell.length_b   1.000
_cell.length_c   1.000
_cell.angle_alpha   90.00
_cell.angle_beta   90.00
_cell.angle_gamma   90.00
#
_symmetry.space_group_name_H-M   'P 1'
#
loop_
_entity.id
_entity.type
_entity.pdbx_description
1 polymer ?
#
loop_
_entity_poly.entity_id
_entity_poly.type
_entity_poly.pdbx_seq_one_letter_code
_entity_poly.pdbx_strand_id
1 'polypeptide(L)'
;VAVLSGIKNALREHLAKPSQLYWLLTTININLSNDLPIYNINGCSLHFYKFLPKKYRKARESIISEMASWLINKDDSSSYYITARVREKSEYDAATRMLDAIDLLRGIWNLHINKTMVFSFGGRKKPINQVTLGALHTLHDKNGDKASNTFWYDPEHYENHSHVDFAVNAYKTIEFTKNVRKLLKKNSYGKDVEIAIIRYVRALDSQDYDAVVIKLWSILEYLTATLQENYDKTIKRTVFQYSDREYNKQVLEHLRQYRNRSVHLRSGGNDIETHVFQLKSYVEHLLRFHIANHFKFDSLQESAMFMDLQPDKVALKKQIALCRAGISFMTKA
;
A
#
# COMPACT_ATOMS: atom_id res chain seq x y z
N VAL A 1 -3.74 -22.81 -28.98
CA VAL A 1 -5.05 -23.42 -28.60
C VAL A 1 -4.90 -24.26 -27.33
N ALA A 2 -3.88 -25.14 -27.21
CA ALA A 2 -3.69 -26.02 -26.05
C ALA A 2 -3.45 -25.26 -24.73
N VAL A 3 -2.67 -24.17 -24.72
CA VAL A 3 -2.41 -23.35 -23.51
C VAL A 3 -3.69 -22.68 -23.00
N LEU A 4 -4.51 -22.14 -23.91
CA LEU A 4 -5.79 -21.50 -23.54
C LEU A 4 -6.81 -22.49 -22.97
N SER A 5 -6.84 -23.72 -23.49
CA SER A 5 -7.71 -24.78 -22.95
C SER A 5 -7.23 -25.23 -21.55
N GLY A 6 -5.92 -25.35 -21.33
CA GLY A 6 -5.34 -25.64 -20.02
C GLY A 6 -5.70 -24.58 -18.97
N ILE A 7 -5.53 -23.30 -19.31
CA ILE A 7 -5.91 -22.18 -18.41
C ILE A 7 -7.39 -22.20 -18.08
N LYS A 8 -8.27 -22.44 -19.08
CA LYS A 8 -9.74 -22.53 -18.85
C LYS A 8 -10.11 -23.68 -17.93
N ASN A 9 -9.47 -24.83 -18.08
CA ASN A 9 -9.72 -25.98 -17.21
C ASN A 9 -9.25 -25.73 -15.78
N ALA A 10 -8.02 -25.21 -15.60
CA ALA A 10 -7.50 -24.85 -14.27
C ALA A 10 -8.40 -23.81 -13.57
N LEU A 11 -8.92 -22.82 -14.32
CA LEU A 11 -9.87 -21.85 -13.78
C LEU A 11 -11.19 -22.50 -13.35
N ARG A 12 -11.74 -23.41 -14.18
CA ARG A 12 -12.96 -24.15 -13.81
C ARG A 12 -12.77 -24.99 -12.56
N GLU A 13 -11.67 -25.73 -12.46
CA GLU A 13 -11.32 -26.52 -11.29
C GLU A 13 -11.19 -25.64 -10.05
N HIS A 14 -10.49 -24.51 -10.17
CA HIS A 14 -10.38 -23.54 -9.06
C HIS A 14 -11.75 -22.99 -8.66
N LEU A 15 -12.60 -22.62 -9.62
CA LEU A 15 -13.95 -22.11 -9.35
C LEU A 15 -14.87 -23.16 -8.70
N ALA A 16 -14.65 -24.45 -8.99
CA ALA A 16 -15.42 -25.56 -8.42
C ALA A 16 -14.99 -25.92 -6.99
N LYS A 17 -13.78 -25.52 -6.53
CA LYS A 17 -13.32 -25.82 -5.16
C LYS A 17 -14.24 -25.20 -4.12
N PRO A 18 -14.62 -25.92 -3.06
CA PRO A 18 -15.36 -25.34 -1.94
C PRO A 18 -14.49 -24.32 -1.20
N SER A 19 -15.10 -23.22 -0.79
CA SER A 19 -14.39 -22.23 0.04
C SER A 19 -14.31 -22.70 1.48
N GLN A 20 -13.14 -22.53 2.10
CA GLN A 20 -12.90 -22.87 3.50
C GLN A 20 -12.31 -21.68 4.28
N LEU A 21 -12.32 -21.78 5.60
CA LEU A 21 -11.79 -20.73 6.46
C LEU A 21 -10.30 -20.94 6.68
N TYR A 22 -9.55 -19.85 6.51
CA TYR A 22 -8.12 -19.77 6.78
C TYR A 22 -7.82 -18.68 7.79
N TRP A 23 -6.73 -18.88 8.55
CA TRP A 23 -6.16 -17.89 9.46
C TRP A 23 -4.69 -17.69 9.14
N LEU A 24 -4.31 -16.46 8.86
CA LEU A 24 -2.90 -16.05 8.72
C LEU A 24 -2.45 -15.49 10.06
N LEU A 25 -1.26 -15.89 10.50
CA LEU A 25 -0.60 -15.40 11.70
C LEU A 25 0.73 -14.74 11.32
N THR A 26 0.93 -13.50 11.78
CA THR A 26 2.19 -12.76 11.64
C THR A 26 2.45 -11.89 12.87
N THR A 27 3.63 -11.28 12.94
CA THR A 27 3.97 -10.29 13.98
C THR A 27 3.96 -8.87 13.42
N ILE A 28 3.85 -7.89 14.32
CA ILE A 28 3.87 -6.45 14.01
C ILE A 28 4.58 -5.69 15.15
N ASN A 29 5.38 -4.71 14.81
CA ASN A 29 6.24 -3.95 15.74
C ASN A 29 5.50 -2.80 16.46
N ILE A 30 4.30 -3.02 16.93
CA ILE A 30 3.55 -2.04 17.73
C ILE A 30 3.57 -2.40 19.21
N ASN A 31 3.48 -1.40 20.08
CA ASN A 31 3.24 -1.56 21.50
C ASN A 31 1.91 -0.91 21.86
N LEU A 32 1.05 -1.63 22.58
CA LEU A 32 -0.29 -1.20 22.93
C LEU A 32 -0.44 -1.20 24.45
N SER A 33 -1.04 -0.14 24.98
CA SER A 33 -1.52 -0.12 26.37
C SER A 33 -2.90 -0.74 26.54
N ASN A 34 -3.72 -0.73 25.48
CA ASN A 34 -5.08 -1.26 25.46
C ASN A 34 -5.30 -2.09 24.19
N ASP A 35 -6.30 -2.97 24.21
CA ASP A 35 -6.66 -3.78 23.07
C ASP A 35 -7.12 -2.93 21.87
N LEU A 36 -6.63 -3.25 20.68
CA LEU A 36 -7.14 -2.68 19.44
C LEU A 36 -8.50 -3.29 19.08
N PRO A 37 -9.38 -2.51 18.44
CA PRO A 37 -10.63 -3.05 17.92
C PRO A 37 -10.36 -4.08 16.82
N ILE A 38 -11.33 -4.99 16.64
CA ILE A 38 -11.32 -5.89 15.48
C ILE A 38 -11.55 -5.07 14.21
N TYR A 39 -10.65 -5.22 13.23
CA TYR A 39 -10.81 -4.58 11.93
C TYR A 39 -11.35 -5.57 10.91
N ASN A 40 -12.49 -5.24 10.30
CA ASN A 40 -13.03 -5.98 9.15
C ASN A 40 -12.67 -5.25 7.87
N ILE A 41 -11.73 -5.78 7.08
CA ILE A 41 -11.16 -5.17 5.87
C ILE A 41 -11.25 -6.16 4.73
N ASN A 42 -11.91 -5.80 3.65
CA ASN A 42 -12.01 -6.59 2.42
C ASN A 42 -12.43 -8.06 2.64
N GLY A 43 -13.34 -8.29 3.59
CA GLY A 43 -13.81 -9.62 3.97
C GLY A 43 -12.89 -10.38 4.93
N CYS A 44 -11.76 -9.77 5.34
CA CYS A 44 -10.87 -10.30 6.37
C CYS A 44 -11.20 -9.71 7.73
N SER A 45 -11.16 -10.53 8.80
CA SER A 45 -11.23 -10.08 10.20
C SER A 45 -9.85 -10.11 10.80
N LEU A 46 -9.35 -8.95 11.24
CA LEU A 46 -8.02 -8.76 11.83
C LEU A 46 -8.12 -8.63 13.35
N HIS A 47 -7.38 -9.47 14.08
CA HIS A 47 -7.32 -9.47 15.55
C HIS A 47 -5.88 -9.31 16.00
N PHE A 48 -5.67 -8.60 17.10
CA PHE A 48 -4.35 -8.30 17.67
C PHE A 48 -4.19 -8.97 19.01
N TYR A 49 -2.99 -9.50 19.28
CA TYR A 49 -2.67 -10.22 20.51
C TYR A 49 -1.28 -9.83 21.01
N LYS A 50 -1.16 -9.61 22.30
CA LYS A 50 0.11 -9.33 22.94
C LYS A 50 1.05 -10.54 22.93
N PHE A 51 0.47 -11.74 22.99
CA PHE A 51 1.21 -13.00 23.02
C PHE A 51 0.74 -13.93 21.91
N LEU A 52 1.61 -14.83 21.48
CA LEU A 52 1.26 -15.86 20.52
C LEU A 52 0.05 -16.68 21.03
N PRO A 53 -1.09 -16.66 20.31
CA PRO A 53 -2.26 -17.40 20.75
C PRO A 53 -1.97 -18.90 20.84
N LYS A 54 -2.32 -19.51 21.97
CA LYS A 54 -2.02 -20.93 22.28
C LYS A 54 -2.44 -21.87 21.15
N LYS A 55 -3.55 -21.56 20.49
CA LYS A 55 -4.12 -22.34 19.38
C LYS A 55 -3.14 -22.55 18.22
N TYR A 56 -2.30 -21.56 17.88
CA TYR A 56 -1.42 -21.59 16.72
C TYR A 56 0.02 -21.98 17.07
N ARG A 57 0.35 -22.04 18.37
CA ARG A 57 1.72 -22.20 18.87
C ARG A 57 2.41 -23.43 18.29
N LYS A 58 1.80 -24.61 18.45
CA LYS A 58 2.37 -25.88 18.00
C LYS A 58 2.69 -25.89 16.51
N ALA A 59 1.76 -25.42 15.69
CA ALA A 59 1.94 -25.39 14.24
C ALA A 59 3.02 -24.38 13.82
N ARG A 60 3.06 -23.18 14.44
CA ARG A 60 4.07 -22.16 14.14
C ARG A 60 5.46 -22.60 14.58
N GLU A 61 5.61 -23.19 15.77
CA GLU A 61 6.89 -23.72 16.25
C GLU A 61 7.39 -24.87 15.36
N SER A 62 6.51 -25.75 14.87
CA SER A 62 6.87 -26.79 13.89
C SER A 62 7.38 -26.17 12.57
N ILE A 63 6.72 -25.13 12.04
CA ILE A 63 7.19 -24.45 10.84
C ILE A 63 8.58 -23.83 11.08
N ILE A 64 8.77 -23.13 12.18
CA ILE A 64 10.06 -22.51 12.54
C ILE A 64 11.16 -23.58 12.66
N SER A 65 10.87 -24.73 13.26
CA SER A 65 11.86 -25.83 13.41
C SER A 65 12.24 -26.50 12.09
N GLU A 66 11.38 -26.43 11.09
CA GLU A 66 11.61 -26.96 9.73
C GLU A 66 12.37 -25.97 8.82
N MET A 67 12.44 -24.69 9.22
CA MET A 67 13.14 -23.67 8.45
C MET A 67 14.65 -23.84 8.61
N ALA A 68 15.39 -23.50 7.54
CA ALA A 68 16.84 -23.44 7.60
C ALA A 68 17.29 -22.42 8.65
N SER A 69 18.33 -22.74 9.42
CA SER A 69 18.80 -21.92 10.54
C SER A 69 19.12 -20.46 10.18
N TRP A 70 19.51 -20.20 8.94
CA TRP A 70 19.80 -18.86 8.43
C TRP A 70 18.55 -18.04 8.06
N LEU A 71 17.36 -18.69 7.96
CA LEU A 71 16.06 -18.03 7.79
C LEU A 71 15.38 -17.70 9.12
N ILE A 72 15.88 -18.24 10.23
CA ILE A 72 15.23 -18.12 11.53
C ILE A 72 15.46 -16.71 12.05
N ASN A 73 14.51 -15.87 11.78
CA ASN A 73 14.28 -14.68 12.58
C ASN A 73 13.34 -15.09 13.71
N LYS A 74 13.86 -15.14 14.95
CA LYS A 74 13.02 -15.41 16.11
C LYS A 74 11.93 -14.38 16.17
N ASP A 75 10.68 -14.82 16.34
CA ASP A 75 9.60 -13.90 16.67
C ASP A 75 10.09 -12.99 17.80
N ASP A 76 10.19 -11.70 17.55
CA ASP A 76 10.60 -10.75 18.58
C ASP A 76 9.58 -10.79 19.71
N SER A 77 10.06 -11.14 20.93
CA SER A 77 9.21 -11.29 22.12
C SER A 77 8.48 -9.99 22.51
N SER A 78 8.90 -8.85 21.96
CA SER A 78 8.29 -7.53 22.17
C SER A 78 7.25 -7.17 21.11
N SER A 79 7.13 -7.92 20.02
CA SER A 79 6.15 -7.68 18.95
C SER A 79 4.78 -8.23 19.31
N TYR A 80 3.74 -7.54 18.82
CA TYR A 80 2.38 -8.06 18.86
C TYR A 80 2.14 -9.06 17.73
N TYR A 81 1.18 -9.94 17.91
CA TYR A 81 0.72 -10.87 16.89
C TYR A 81 -0.56 -10.36 16.24
N ILE A 82 -0.67 -10.53 14.92
CA ILE A 82 -1.90 -10.32 14.17
C ILE A 82 -2.37 -11.67 13.67
N THR A 83 -3.66 -11.96 13.86
CA THR A 83 -4.34 -13.00 13.08
C THR A 83 -5.31 -12.33 12.11
N ALA A 84 -5.26 -12.75 10.86
CA ALA A 84 -6.25 -12.39 9.85
C ALA A 84 -7.04 -13.64 9.50
N ARG A 85 -8.38 -13.53 9.38
CA ARG A 85 -9.26 -14.65 9.01
C ARG A 85 -10.02 -14.30 7.75
N VAL A 86 -10.08 -15.25 6.80
CA VAL A 86 -10.85 -15.11 5.56
C VAL A 86 -11.42 -16.47 5.11
N ARG A 87 -12.46 -16.42 4.29
CA ARG A 87 -12.98 -17.60 3.56
C ARG A 87 -12.55 -17.50 2.10
N GLU A 88 -11.77 -18.50 1.65
CA GLU A 88 -11.25 -18.55 0.28
C GLU A 88 -11.20 -19.98 -0.26
N LYS A 89 -10.96 -20.12 -1.57
CA LYS A 89 -10.90 -21.41 -2.28
C LYS A 89 -9.50 -22.01 -2.30
N SER A 90 -8.45 -21.19 -2.13
CA SER A 90 -7.07 -21.65 -2.06
C SER A 90 -6.31 -20.97 -0.94
N GLU A 91 -5.23 -21.62 -0.52
CA GLU A 91 -4.28 -21.12 0.48
C GLU A 91 -3.60 -19.84 0.01
N TYR A 92 -3.22 -19.81 -1.27
CA TYR A 92 -2.55 -18.65 -1.87
C TYR A 92 -3.46 -17.42 -1.92
N ASP A 93 -4.72 -17.59 -2.37
CA ASP A 93 -5.69 -16.48 -2.40
C ASP A 93 -5.99 -15.99 -0.98
N ALA A 94 -6.12 -16.93 -0.03
CA ALA A 94 -6.37 -16.60 1.36
C ALA A 94 -5.21 -15.79 1.97
N ALA A 95 -3.96 -16.23 1.77
CA ALA A 95 -2.78 -15.53 2.28
C ALA A 95 -2.63 -14.16 1.64
N THR A 96 -2.73 -14.07 0.31
CA THR A 96 -2.63 -12.81 -0.43
C THR A 96 -3.67 -11.80 0.05
N ARG A 97 -4.93 -12.22 0.15
CA ARG A 97 -6.03 -11.34 0.59
C ARG A 97 -5.88 -10.87 2.03
N MET A 98 -5.41 -11.76 2.91
CA MET A 98 -5.16 -11.41 4.31
C MET A 98 -3.97 -10.46 4.47
N LEU A 99 -2.87 -10.68 3.74
CA LEU A 99 -1.73 -9.77 3.71
C LEU A 99 -2.12 -8.40 3.14
N ASP A 100 -2.89 -8.35 2.05
CA ASP A 100 -3.42 -7.09 1.49
C ASP A 100 -4.27 -6.33 2.51
N ALA A 101 -5.10 -7.03 3.29
CA ALA A 101 -5.93 -6.41 4.32
C ALA A 101 -5.08 -5.84 5.48
N ILE A 102 -4.04 -6.55 5.90
CA ILE A 102 -3.07 -6.08 6.90
C ILE A 102 -2.28 -4.89 6.35
N ASP A 103 -1.80 -4.97 5.10
CA ASP A 103 -1.05 -3.91 4.45
C ASP A 103 -1.87 -2.64 4.26
N LEU A 104 -3.14 -2.77 3.92
CA LEU A 104 -4.04 -1.61 3.86
C LEU A 104 -4.16 -0.93 5.23
N LEU A 105 -4.34 -1.71 6.30
CA LEU A 105 -4.45 -1.16 7.65
C LEU A 105 -3.17 -0.45 8.09
N ARG A 106 -2.01 -1.11 7.99
CA ARG A 106 -0.73 -0.50 8.38
C ARG A 106 -0.30 0.63 7.43
N GLY A 107 -0.74 0.59 6.16
CA GLY A 107 -0.55 1.70 5.23
C GLY A 107 -1.30 2.96 5.69
N ILE A 108 -2.55 2.82 6.13
CA ILE A 108 -3.31 3.92 6.73
C ILE A 108 -2.61 4.42 8.02
N TRP A 109 -2.10 3.53 8.85
CA TRP A 109 -1.37 3.91 10.06
C TRP A 109 -0.07 4.65 9.73
N ASN A 110 0.73 4.17 8.79
CA ASN A 110 1.95 4.85 8.36
C ASN A 110 1.66 6.24 7.75
N LEU A 111 0.57 6.42 6.99
CA LEU A 111 0.13 7.74 6.51
C LEU A 111 -0.21 8.72 7.66
N HIS A 112 -0.61 8.22 8.83
CA HIS A 112 -0.90 9.02 10.00
C HIS A 112 0.32 9.30 10.86
N ILE A 113 1.15 8.28 11.09
CA ILE A 113 2.25 8.31 12.08
C ILE A 113 3.55 8.80 11.45
N ASN A 114 3.87 8.34 10.25
CA ASN A 114 5.17 8.54 9.59
C ASN A 114 5.29 9.93 8.93
N LYS A 115 5.22 10.99 9.75
CA LYS A 115 5.25 12.39 9.28
C LYS A 115 6.65 12.98 9.19
N THR A 116 7.59 12.43 9.95
CA THR A 116 8.97 12.96 10.04
C THR A 116 9.87 12.29 9.01
N MET A 117 10.82 13.08 8.49
CA MET A 117 11.91 12.56 7.69
C MET A 117 13.06 12.21 8.63
N VAL A 118 13.45 10.94 8.66
CA VAL A 118 14.57 10.47 9.47
C VAL A 118 15.68 10.01 8.56
N PHE A 119 16.78 10.77 8.50
CA PHE A 119 17.93 10.47 7.65
C PHE A 119 18.92 9.55 8.36
N SER A 120 19.56 8.64 7.62
CA SER A 120 20.54 7.70 8.15
C SER A 120 21.94 8.30 8.34
N PHE A 121 22.23 9.46 7.74
CA PHE A 121 23.53 10.16 7.80
C PHE A 121 24.74 9.24 7.58
N GLY A 122 24.67 8.38 6.55
CA GLY A 122 25.74 7.44 6.21
C GLY A 122 25.68 6.10 6.96
N GLY A 123 24.72 5.90 7.86
CA GLY A 123 24.42 4.62 8.48
C GLY A 123 23.67 3.65 7.53
N ARG A 124 23.43 2.43 8.00
CA ARG A 124 22.62 1.46 7.26
C ARG A 124 21.21 2.01 7.05
N LYS A 125 20.75 2.01 5.79
CA LYS A 125 19.40 2.43 5.42
C LYS A 125 18.37 1.51 6.08
N LYS A 126 17.29 2.13 6.60
CA LYS A 126 16.20 1.46 7.28
C LYS A 126 14.93 1.58 6.45
N PRO A 127 13.96 0.67 6.59
CA PRO A 127 12.63 0.90 6.08
C PRO A 127 12.09 2.25 6.55
N ILE A 128 11.40 2.95 5.66
CA ILE A 128 10.81 4.26 5.98
C ILE A 128 9.52 4.08 6.80
N ASN A 129 8.85 2.94 6.63
CA ASN A 129 7.69 2.62 7.45
C ASN A 129 8.09 2.45 8.91
N GLN A 130 7.33 3.10 9.80
CA GLN A 130 7.46 2.89 11.23
C GLN A 130 6.73 1.63 11.68
N VAL A 131 5.54 1.38 11.12
CA VAL A 131 4.76 0.16 11.40
C VAL A 131 5.07 -0.88 10.35
N THR A 132 5.73 -1.96 10.77
CA THR A 132 6.21 -3.05 9.91
C THR A 132 5.73 -4.40 10.40
N LEU A 133 5.70 -5.39 9.50
CA LEU A 133 5.41 -6.78 9.85
C LEU A 133 6.71 -7.53 10.17
N GLY A 134 6.60 -8.64 10.90
CA GLY A 134 7.70 -9.58 11.04
C GLY A 134 7.94 -10.37 9.76
N ALA A 135 9.08 -11.04 9.68
CA ALA A 135 9.52 -11.76 8.49
C ALA A 135 8.64 -12.98 8.13
N LEU A 136 8.04 -13.63 9.11
CA LEU A 136 7.36 -14.92 8.94
C LEU A 136 5.84 -14.79 9.04
N HIS A 137 5.15 -15.27 8.00
CA HIS A 137 3.70 -15.38 7.97
C HIS A 137 3.30 -16.85 7.80
N THR A 138 2.48 -17.37 8.70
CA THR A 138 2.05 -18.77 8.71
C THR A 138 0.54 -18.89 8.50
N LEU A 139 0.11 -19.92 7.77
CA LEU A 139 -1.28 -20.16 7.46
C LEU A 139 -1.82 -21.36 8.26
N HIS A 140 -3.00 -21.17 8.85
CA HIS A 140 -3.62 -22.14 9.75
C HIS A 140 -5.06 -22.42 9.34
N ASP A 141 -5.52 -23.61 9.71
CA ASP A 141 -6.92 -24.02 9.59
C ASP A 141 -7.77 -23.59 10.80
N LYS A 142 -9.02 -24.04 10.83
CA LYS A 142 -9.97 -23.76 11.92
C LYS A 142 -9.53 -24.31 13.28
N ASN A 143 -8.67 -25.34 13.32
CA ASN A 143 -8.18 -25.95 14.54
C ASN A 143 -6.88 -25.30 15.03
N GLY A 144 -6.23 -24.51 14.19
CA GLY A 144 -4.93 -23.88 14.44
C GLY A 144 -3.75 -24.72 13.93
N ASP A 145 -4.04 -25.84 13.24
CA ASP A 145 -3.03 -26.66 12.59
C ASP A 145 -2.52 -26.00 11.32
N LYS A 146 -1.41 -26.50 10.74
CA LYS A 146 -0.92 -26.02 9.46
C LYS A 146 -2.00 -26.23 8.39
N ALA A 147 -2.46 -25.16 7.75
CA ALA A 147 -3.35 -25.27 6.59
C ALA A 147 -2.58 -25.58 5.31
N SER A 148 -1.26 -25.34 5.31
CA SER A 148 -0.35 -25.56 4.19
C SER A 148 1.04 -25.90 4.69
N ASN A 149 1.81 -26.63 3.89
CA ASN A 149 3.25 -26.78 4.07
C ASN A 149 4.02 -25.55 3.58
N THR A 150 3.33 -24.59 2.95
CA THR A 150 3.90 -23.33 2.50
C THR A 150 3.79 -22.29 3.61
N PHE A 151 4.84 -21.51 3.78
CA PHE A 151 4.84 -20.30 4.60
C PHE A 151 5.36 -19.14 3.73
N TRP A 152 5.02 -17.92 4.13
CA TRP A 152 5.51 -16.71 3.47
C TRP A 152 6.59 -16.10 4.33
N TYR A 153 7.73 -15.81 3.71
CA TYR A 153 8.90 -15.25 4.38
C TYR A 153 9.41 -14.04 3.62
N ASP A 154 9.70 -12.96 4.33
CA ASP A 154 10.32 -11.75 3.78
C ASP A 154 11.85 -11.80 4.04
N PRO A 155 12.67 -12.11 3.00
CA PRO A 155 14.12 -12.18 3.15
C PRO A 155 14.77 -10.81 3.33
N GLU A 156 14.06 -9.72 2.98
CA GLU A 156 14.55 -8.34 3.12
C GLU A 156 14.10 -7.70 4.46
N HIS A 157 13.46 -8.48 5.34
CA HIS A 157 13.00 -7.97 6.62
C HIS A 157 14.14 -7.33 7.42
N TYR A 158 13.85 -6.14 7.97
CA TYR A 158 14.78 -5.43 8.82
C TYR A 158 14.60 -5.82 10.29
N GLU A 159 15.60 -6.47 10.89
CA GLU A 159 15.50 -7.08 12.24
C GLU A 159 15.42 -6.07 13.38
N ASN A 160 16.00 -4.87 13.22
CA ASN A 160 16.15 -3.89 14.28
C ASN A 160 15.08 -2.79 14.25
N HIS A 161 13.82 -3.15 14.02
CA HIS A 161 12.71 -2.19 14.11
C HIS A 161 12.53 -1.73 15.57
N SER A 162 12.48 -0.42 15.75
CA SER A 162 11.96 0.14 17.00
C SER A 162 10.45 -0.09 17.08
N HIS A 163 9.96 -0.40 18.28
CA HIS A 163 8.51 -0.54 18.49
C HIS A 163 7.83 0.82 18.43
N VAL A 164 6.74 0.88 17.70
CA VAL A 164 5.89 2.07 17.64
C VAL A 164 4.97 2.06 18.86
N ASP A 165 5.12 3.05 19.71
CA ASP A 165 4.25 3.22 20.86
C ASP A 165 2.89 3.77 20.42
N PHE A 166 1.95 2.86 20.18
CA PHE A 166 0.56 3.21 19.90
C PHE A 166 -0.17 3.73 21.14
N ALA A 167 0.34 3.48 22.36
CA ALA A 167 -0.32 3.89 23.59
C ALA A 167 -0.51 5.41 23.66
N VAL A 168 0.49 6.17 23.20
CA VAL A 168 0.47 7.66 23.23
C VAL A 168 -0.56 8.23 22.23
N ASN A 169 -0.82 7.56 21.11
CA ASN A 169 -1.67 8.09 20.02
C ASN A 169 -2.75 7.10 19.55
N ALA A 170 -3.04 6.03 20.29
CA ALA A 170 -3.97 4.99 19.88
C ALA A 170 -5.32 5.55 19.43
N TYR A 171 -5.93 6.40 20.25
CA TYR A 171 -7.23 6.99 19.95
C TYR A 171 -7.22 7.77 18.63
N LYS A 172 -6.23 8.65 18.43
CA LYS A 172 -6.13 9.45 17.19
C LYS A 172 -5.91 8.56 15.96
N THR A 173 -5.09 7.52 16.08
CA THR A 173 -4.83 6.57 14.98
C THR A 173 -6.06 5.73 14.65
N ILE A 174 -6.81 5.27 15.65
CA ILE A 174 -8.08 4.54 15.47
C ILE A 174 -9.12 5.44 14.78
N GLU A 175 -9.28 6.68 15.25
CA GLU A 175 -10.18 7.67 14.65
C GLU A 175 -9.81 7.99 13.21
N PHE A 176 -8.53 8.25 12.95
CA PHE A 176 -8.02 8.47 11.60
C PHE A 176 -8.33 7.28 10.69
N THR A 177 -8.06 6.05 11.17
CA THR A 177 -8.36 4.81 10.44
C THR A 177 -9.83 4.69 10.10
N LYS A 178 -10.72 4.95 11.08
CA LYS A 178 -12.17 4.94 10.89
C LYS A 178 -12.60 5.94 9.82
N ASN A 179 -12.06 7.15 9.87
CA ASN A 179 -12.40 8.21 8.93
C ASN A 179 -11.92 7.89 7.50
N VAL A 180 -10.65 7.47 7.33
CA VAL A 180 -10.12 7.08 6.02
C VAL A 180 -10.94 5.92 5.43
N ARG A 181 -11.24 4.88 6.20
CA ARG A 181 -12.04 3.74 5.73
C ARG A 181 -13.47 4.14 5.36
N LYS A 182 -14.07 5.09 6.09
CA LYS A 182 -15.38 5.65 5.74
C LYS A 182 -15.35 6.39 4.40
N LEU A 183 -14.29 7.18 4.16
CA LEU A 183 -14.09 7.90 2.91
C LEU A 183 -13.88 6.93 1.74
N LEU A 184 -12.98 5.94 1.89
CA LEU A 184 -12.72 4.93 0.87
C LEU A 184 -13.97 4.13 0.48
N LYS A 185 -14.83 3.76 1.46
CA LYS A 185 -16.10 3.08 1.17
C LYS A 185 -17.11 3.93 0.41
N LYS A 186 -17.07 5.25 0.57
CA LYS A 186 -17.94 6.19 -0.14
C LYS A 186 -17.42 6.60 -1.51
N ASN A 187 -16.15 6.37 -1.77
CA ASN A 187 -15.48 6.74 -2.99
C ASN A 187 -15.76 5.69 -4.08
N SER A 188 -16.27 6.11 -5.23
CA SER A 188 -16.61 5.25 -6.37
C SER A 188 -15.42 4.41 -6.84
N TYR A 189 -14.20 4.95 -6.78
CA TYR A 189 -12.94 4.25 -7.09
C TYR A 189 -12.08 4.00 -5.84
N GLY A 190 -12.70 3.90 -4.68
CA GLY A 190 -12.01 3.65 -3.41
C GLY A 190 -11.15 2.39 -3.42
N LYS A 191 -11.49 1.37 -4.23
CA LYS A 191 -10.66 0.17 -4.41
C LYS A 191 -9.32 0.46 -5.08
N ASP A 192 -9.29 1.34 -6.06
CA ASP A 192 -8.04 1.76 -6.69
C ASP A 192 -7.13 2.50 -5.69
N VAL A 193 -7.75 3.32 -4.83
CA VAL A 193 -7.01 4.02 -3.76
C VAL A 193 -6.50 3.03 -2.70
N GLU A 194 -7.26 2.01 -2.32
CA GLU A 194 -6.80 0.92 -1.45
C GLU A 194 -5.57 0.21 -2.03
N ILE A 195 -5.58 -0.11 -3.33
CA ILE A 195 -4.44 -0.71 -4.04
C ILE A 195 -3.22 0.22 -3.99
N ALA A 196 -3.41 1.52 -4.18
CA ALA A 196 -2.32 2.49 -4.10
C ALA A 196 -1.72 2.57 -2.68
N ILE A 197 -2.55 2.53 -1.63
CA ILE A 197 -2.08 2.51 -0.23
C ILE A 197 -1.29 1.22 0.07
N ILE A 198 -1.73 0.07 -0.42
CA ILE A 198 -1.02 -1.21 -0.27
C ILE A 198 0.35 -1.14 -0.98
N ARG A 199 0.39 -0.65 -2.21
CA ARG A 199 1.64 -0.45 -2.95
C ARG A 199 2.58 0.52 -2.24
N TYR A 200 2.04 1.61 -1.69
CA TYR A 200 2.79 2.61 -0.96
C TYR A 200 3.47 2.02 0.28
N VAL A 201 2.75 1.29 1.12
CA VAL A 201 3.35 0.69 2.32
C VAL A 201 4.40 -0.35 1.96
N ARG A 202 4.15 -1.20 0.96
CA ARG A 202 5.12 -2.19 0.47
C ARG A 202 6.37 -1.54 -0.16
N ALA A 203 6.23 -0.40 -0.80
CA ALA A 203 7.37 0.34 -1.33
C ALA A 203 8.30 0.81 -0.21
N LEU A 204 7.73 1.33 0.88
CA LEU A 204 8.47 1.91 2.01
C LEU A 204 8.99 0.88 3.02
N ASP A 205 8.68 -0.41 2.86
CA ASP A 205 9.29 -1.49 3.65
C ASP A 205 10.72 -1.82 3.17
N SER A 206 11.05 -1.51 1.93
CA SER A 206 12.36 -1.85 1.35
C SER A 206 13.48 -0.99 1.91
N GLN A 207 14.64 -1.61 2.15
CA GLN A 207 15.91 -0.96 2.48
C GLN A 207 16.66 -0.50 1.22
N ASP A 208 16.31 -1.05 0.05
CA ASP A 208 16.82 -0.61 -1.26
C ASP A 208 16.06 0.64 -1.72
N TYR A 209 16.66 1.80 -1.46
CA TYR A 209 16.03 3.09 -1.78
C TYR A 209 15.94 3.38 -3.28
N ASP A 210 16.78 2.76 -4.11
CA ASP A 210 16.62 2.82 -5.57
C ASP A 210 15.32 2.11 -5.99
N ALA A 211 15.06 0.93 -5.42
CA ALA A 211 13.78 0.23 -5.62
C ALA A 211 12.60 1.02 -5.07
N VAL A 212 12.78 1.71 -3.92
CA VAL A 212 11.72 2.58 -3.36
C VAL A 212 11.38 3.72 -4.31
N VAL A 213 12.36 4.40 -4.90
CA VAL A 213 12.14 5.47 -5.89
C VAL A 213 11.31 4.96 -7.07
N ILE A 214 11.67 3.80 -7.63
CA ILE A 214 10.95 3.21 -8.77
C ILE A 214 9.51 2.86 -8.38
N LYS A 215 9.31 2.23 -7.22
CA LYS A 215 7.98 1.85 -6.72
C LYS A 215 7.11 3.07 -6.43
N LEU A 216 7.64 4.12 -5.78
CA LEU A 216 6.90 5.35 -5.51
C LEU A 216 6.53 6.09 -6.80
N TRP A 217 7.43 6.13 -7.78
CA TRP A 217 7.13 6.71 -9.09
C TRP A 217 5.98 5.97 -9.79
N SER A 218 5.98 4.64 -9.77
CA SER A 218 4.87 3.83 -10.30
C SER A 218 3.54 4.12 -9.61
N ILE A 219 3.55 4.49 -8.32
CA ILE A 219 2.33 4.90 -7.62
C ILE A 219 1.86 6.28 -8.10
N LEU A 220 2.78 7.23 -8.38
CA LEU A 220 2.41 8.50 -9.01
C LEU A 220 1.74 8.27 -10.36
N GLU A 221 2.32 7.44 -11.23
CA GLU A 221 1.74 7.06 -12.52
C GLU A 221 0.35 6.45 -12.37
N TYR A 222 0.18 5.56 -11.40
CA TYR A 222 -1.12 4.94 -11.12
C TYR A 222 -2.17 5.96 -10.67
N LEU A 223 -1.85 6.79 -9.67
CA LEU A 223 -2.79 7.78 -9.12
C LEU A 223 -3.11 8.92 -10.09
N THR A 224 -2.22 9.21 -11.03
CA THR A 224 -2.45 10.20 -12.09
C THR A 224 -3.03 9.60 -13.36
N ALA A 225 -3.33 8.28 -13.36
CA ALA A 225 -3.81 7.54 -14.54
C ALA A 225 -2.93 7.73 -15.78
N THR A 226 -1.60 7.60 -15.62
CA THR A 226 -0.61 7.78 -16.69
C THR A 226 0.24 6.52 -16.93
N LEU A 227 -0.25 5.36 -16.51
CA LEU A 227 0.43 4.09 -16.79
C LEU A 227 0.63 3.94 -18.30
N GLN A 228 1.89 3.71 -18.71
CA GLN A 228 2.32 3.59 -20.12
C GLN A 228 2.19 4.90 -20.94
N GLU A 229 1.95 6.03 -20.31
CA GLU A 229 1.95 7.34 -20.96
C GLU A 229 3.29 8.08 -20.75
N ASN A 230 3.38 9.31 -21.34
CA ASN A 230 4.54 10.18 -21.16
C ASN A 230 4.67 10.67 -19.70
N TYR A 231 5.87 10.61 -19.15
CA TYR A 231 6.21 11.10 -17.80
C TYR A 231 5.87 12.60 -17.59
N ASP A 232 5.91 13.41 -18.64
CA ASP A 232 5.54 14.83 -18.55
C ASP A 232 4.09 14.99 -18.08
N LYS A 233 3.20 14.08 -18.49
CA LYS A 233 1.81 14.05 -18.08
C LYS A 233 1.64 13.69 -16.60
N THR A 234 2.45 12.73 -16.12
CA THR A 234 2.51 12.37 -14.70
C THR A 234 2.93 13.57 -13.86
N ILE A 235 4.00 14.26 -14.26
CA ILE A 235 4.50 15.46 -13.59
C ILE A 235 3.43 16.55 -13.60
N LYS A 236 2.88 16.89 -14.78
CA LYS A 236 1.84 17.92 -14.92
C LYS A 236 0.66 17.68 -13.99
N ARG A 237 0.15 16.45 -13.93
CA ARG A 237 -0.99 16.08 -13.06
C ARG A 237 -0.62 16.09 -11.59
N THR A 238 0.58 15.63 -11.22
CA THR A 238 1.04 15.66 -9.83
C THR A 238 1.14 17.07 -9.29
N VAL A 239 1.68 18.02 -10.08
CA VAL A 239 1.86 19.41 -9.63
C VAL A 239 0.58 20.24 -9.68
N PHE A 240 -0.49 19.72 -10.25
CA PHE A 240 -1.77 20.46 -10.39
C PHE A 240 -2.29 21.00 -9.06
N GLN A 241 -2.05 20.28 -7.95
CA GLN A 241 -2.54 20.62 -6.62
C GLN A 241 -1.65 21.63 -5.87
N TYR A 242 -0.48 21.98 -6.41
CA TYR A 242 0.46 22.88 -5.75
C TYR A 242 0.30 24.33 -6.22
N SER A 243 0.48 25.28 -5.32
CA SER A 243 0.46 26.71 -5.66
C SER A 243 1.67 27.10 -6.50
N ASP A 244 2.87 26.66 -6.12
CA ASP A 244 4.09 26.82 -6.91
C ASP A 244 4.32 25.61 -7.80
N ARG A 245 3.63 25.59 -8.95
CA ARG A 245 3.69 24.46 -9.89
C ARG A 245 5.02 24.36 -10.60
N GLU A 246 5.64 25.50 -10.93
CA GLU A 246 6.89 25.49 -11.69
C GLU A 246 8.04 24.94 -10.85
N TYR A 247 8.15 25.35 -9.59
CA TYR A 247 9.13 24.77 -8.65
C TYR A 247 8.93 23.25 -8.50
N ASN A 248 7.69 22.82 -8.20
CA ASN A 248 7.40 21.41 -8.01
C ASN A 248 7.62 20.58 -9.29
N LYS A 249 7.38 21.17 -10.47
CA LYS A 249 7.70 20.56 -11.75
C LYS A 249 9.19 20.29 -11.90
N GLN A 250 10.03 21.29 -11.62
CA GLN A 250 11.50 21.15 -11.68
C GLN A 250 12.00 20.07 -10.71
N VAL A 251 11.47 20.01 -9.49
CA VAL A 251 11.80 18.95 -8.53
C VAL A 251 11.42 17.57 -9.08
N LEU A 252 10.20 17.41 -9.62
CA LEU A 252 9.76 16.14 -10.18
C LEU A 252 10.52 15.73 -11.44
N GLU A 253 10.93 16.68 -12.28
CA GLU A 253 11.81 16.40 -13.43
C GLU A 253 13.19 15.89 -12.99
N HIS A 254 13.77 16.46 -11.93
CA HIS A 254 14.99 15.96 -11.34
C HIS A 254 14.81 14.53 -10.79
N LEU A 255 13.74 14.27 -10.06
CA LEU A 255 13.41 12.95 -9.53
C LEU A 255 13.16 11.92 -10.64
N ARG A 256 12.56 12.32 -11.78
CA ARG A 256 12.41 11.50 -12.98
C ARG A 256 13.77 11.10 -13.56
N GLN A 257 14.69 12.05 -13.69
CA GLN A 257 16.04 11.77 -14.16
C GLN A 257 16.78 10.79 -13.25
N TYR A 258 16.62 10.96 -11.93
CA TYR A 258 17.17 10.03 -10.95
C TYR A 258 16.55 8.62 -11.12
N ARG A 259 15.21 8.52 -11.18
CA ARG A 259 14.50 7.24 -11.41
C ARG A 259 15.00 6.54 -12.66
N ASN A 260 15.19 7.25 -13.77
CA ASN A 260 15.69 6.67 -15.02
C ASN A 260 17.11 6.14 -14.87
N ARG A 261 17.96 6.85 -14.13
CA ARG A 261 19.33 6.37 -13.84
C ARG A 261 19.33 5.13 -12.93
N SER A 262 18.50 5.11 -11.89
CA SER A 262 18.38 3.98 -10.95
C SER A 262 17.94 2.68 -11.66
N VAL A 263 17.09 2.77 -12.67
CA VAL A 263 16.71 1.61 -13.50
C VAL A 263 17.91 1.01 -14.25
N HIS A 264 18.87 1.85 -14.68
CA HIS A 264 19.97 1.41 -15.53
C HIS A 264 21.29 1.15 -14.79
N LEU A 265 21.57 1.87 -13.71
CA LEU A 265 22.92 1.93 -13.13
C LEU A 265 23.03 1.50 -11.66
N ARG A 266 21.94 1.30 -10.92
CA ARG A 266 21.93 1.03 -9.47
C ARG A 266 22.92 1.93 -8.70
N SER A 267 23.00 3.20 -9.05
CA SER A 267 23.95 4.15 -8.48
C SER A 267 23.39 4.76 -7.21
N GLY A 268 23.63 4.16 -6.04
CA GLY A 268 23.34 4.75 -4.74
C GLY A 268 24.08 6.08 -4.55
N GLY A 269 23.49 7.20 -4.97
CA GLY A 269 24.00 8.54 -4.67
C GLY A 269 23.78 8.90 -3.19
N ASN A 270 24.62 9.81 -2.66
CA ASN A 270 24.50 10.29 -1.29
C ASN A 270 23.13 10.95 -1.00
N ASP A 271 22.41 11.43 -2.03
CA ASP A 271 21.16 12.18 -1.92
C ASP A 271 19.91 11.32 -2.06
N ILE A 272 20.06 9.99 -2.18
CA ILE A 272 18.91 9.09 -2.43
C ILE A 272 17.83 9.17 -1.36
N GLU A 273 18.23 9.37 -0.08
CA GLU A 273 17.26 9.53 1.01
C GLU A 273 16.38 10.77 0.79
N THR A 274 16.97 11.87 0.36
CA THR A 274 16.24 13.10 0.03
C THR A 274 15.25 12.85 -1.10
N HIS A 275 15.67 12.17 -2.17
CA HIS A 275 14.80 11.85 -3.30
C HIS A 275 13.61 10.97 -2.91
N VAL A 276 13.87 9.96 -2.07
CA VAL A 276 12.79 9.09 -1.56
C VAL A 276 11.79 9.87 -0.72
N PHE A 277 12.25 10.72 0.22
CA PHE A 277 11.35 11.53 1.04
C PHE A 277 10.58 12.56 0.23
N GLN A 278 11.18 13.16 -0.78
CA GLN A 278 10.48 14.05 -1.71
C GLN A 278 9.37 13.30 -2.48
N LEU A 279 9.69 12.15 -3.09
CA LEU A 279 8.69 11.31 -3.77
C LEU A 279 7.58 10.84 -2.83
N LYS A 280 7.94 10.41 -1.61
CA LYS A 280 6.98 10.05 -0.56
C LYS A 280 5.99 11.19 -0.33
N SER A 281 6.47 12.42 -0.20
CA SER A 281 5.62 13.59 0.01
C SER A 281 4.63 13.80 -1.14
N TYR A 282 5.06 13.69 -2.40
CA TYR A 282 4.16 13.79 -3.57
C TYR A 282 3.11 12.68 -3.60
N VAL A 283 3.53 11.44 -3.34
CA VAL A 283 2.61 10.29 -3.28
C VAL A 283 1.58 10.47 -2.18
N GLU A 284 2.00 10.86 -0.97
CA GLU A 284 1.08 11.10 0.15
C GLU A 284 0.08 12.22 -0.13
N HIS A 285 0.51 13.26 -0.82
CA HIS A 285 -0.37 14.37 -1.21
C HIS A 285 -1.47 13.89 -2.17
N LEU A 286 -1.10 13.12 -3.20
CA LEU A 286 -2.06 12.50 -4.12
C LEU A 286 -2.96 11.47 -3.42
N LEU A 287 -2.42 10.62 -2.54
CA LEU A 287 -3.24 9.68 -1.77
C LEU A 287 -4.30 10.41 -0.95
N ARG A 288 -3.95 11.50 -0.26
CA ARG A 288 -4.91 12.31 0.52
C ARG A 288 -5.98 12.92 -0.37
N PHE A 289 -5.61 13.42 -1.54
CA PHE A 289 -6.54 13.96 -2.53
C PHE A 289 -7.56 12.90 -2.97
N HIS A 290 -7.09 11.71 -3.34
CA HIS A 290 -7.97 10.62 -3.78
C HIS A 290 -8.78 9.99 -2.65
N ILE A 291 -8.23 9.87 -1.44
CA ILE A 291 -8.97 9.41 -0.26
C ILE A 291 -10.15 10.36 0.02
N ALA A 292 -9.90 11.66 -0.01
CA ALA A 292 -10.92 12.66 0.28
C ALA A 292 -11.99 12.75 -0.82
N ASN A 293 -11.59 12.64 -2.08
CA ASN A 293 -12.45 12.76 -3.26
C ASN A 293 -13.52 13.84 -3.13
N HIS A 294 -13.12 15.06 -2.74
CA HIS A 294 -14.04 16.17 -2.47
C HIS A 294 -14.92 16.53 -3.66
N PHE A 295 -14.43 16.33 -4.88
CA PHE A 295 -15.14 16.63 -6.12
C PHE A 295 -16.05 15.49 -6.58
N LYS A 296 -16.05 14.34 -5.87
CA LYS A 296 -16.89 13.18 -6.15
C LYS A 296 -16.68 12.60 -7.56
N PHE A 297 -15.43 12.49 -7.98
CA PHE A 297 -15.08 11.80 -9.22
C PHE A 297 -15.51 10.33 -9.16
N ASP A 298 -15.95 9.81 -10.30
CA ASP A 298 -16.38 8.40 -10.41
C ASP A 298 -15.24 7.43 -10.71
N SER A 299 -14.09 7.94 -11.17
CA SER A 299 -12.91 7.13 -11.51
C SER A 299 -11.60 7.92 -11.38
N LEU A 300 -10.47 7.18 -11.32
CA LEU A 300 -9.14 7.77 -11.45
C LEU A 300 -9.00 8.55 -12.76
N GLN A 301 -9.64 8.06 -13.84
CA GLN A 301 -9.59 8.71 -15.14
C GLN A 301 -10.28 10.07 -15.13
N GLU A 302 -11.44 10.18 -14.50
CA GLU A 302 -12.14 11.46 -14.37
C GLU A 302 -11.36 12.45 -13.50
N SER A 303 -10.79 11.98 -12.39
CA SER A 303 -9.87 12.76 -11.57
C SER A 303 -8.67 13.24 -12.37
N ALA A 304 -8.12 12.41 -13.25
CA ALA A 304 -7.02 12.74 -14.13
C ALA A 304 -7.42 13.81 -15.16
N MET A 305 -8.61 13.74 -15.75
CA MET A 305 -9.16 14.78 -16.63
C MET A 305 -9.30 16.12 -15.90
N PHE A 306 -9.70 16.09 -14.63
CA PHE A 306 -9.75 17.29 -13.81
C PHE A 306 -8.34 17.90 -13.60
N MET A 307 -7.31 17.08 -13.37
CA MET A 307 -5.93 17.53 -13.23
C MET A 307 -5.33 18.05 -14.56
N ASP A 308 -5.93 17.73 -15.70
CA ASP A 308 -5.54 18.27 -17.02
C ASP A 308 -6.10 19.66 -17.30
N LEU A 309 -7.05 20.16 -16.51
CA LEU A 309 -7.65 21.47 -16.69
C LEU A 309 -6.58 22.59 -16.57
N GLN A 310 -6.79 23.65 -17.33
CA GLN A 310 -5.94 24.83 -17.21
C GLN A 310 -6.18 25.52 -15.86
N PRO A 311 -5.12 25.89 -15.12
CA PRO A 311 -5.24 26.52 -13.82
C PRO A 311 -5.55 28.02 -13.88
N ASP A 312 -6.28 28.43 -14.90
CA ASP A 312 -6.71 29.81 -15.12
C ASP A 312 -8.23 29.91 -15.17
N LYS A 313 -8.79 30.75 -14.30
CA LYS A 313 -10.23 30.92 -14.17
C LYS A 313 -10.87 31.50 -15.44
N VAL A 314 -10.14 32.39 -16.20
CA VAL A 314 -10.63 33.00 -17.43
C VAL A 314 -10.70 31.94 -18.53
N ALA A 315 -9.63 31.14 -18.68
CA ALA A 315 -9.58 30.05 -19.65
C ALA A 315 -10.66 28.98 -19.36
N LEU A 316 -10.90 28.62 -18.10
CA LEU A 316 -11.97 27.69 -17.71
C LEU A 316 -13.36 28.23 -18.04
N LYS A 317 -13.63 29.52 -17.80
CA LYS A 317 -14.90 30.15 -18.18
C LYS A 317 -15.13 30.09 -19.69
N LYS A 318 -14.08 30.36 -20.49
CA LYS A 318 -14.15 30.28 -21.97
C LYS A 318 -14.42 28.85 -22.42
N GLN A 319 -13.77 27.85 -21.80
CA GLN A 319 -14.00 26.44 -22.10
C GLN A 319 -15.44 26.00 -21.77
N ILE A 320 -16.01 26.44 -20.65
CA ILE A 320 -17.41 26.21 -20.29
C ILE A 320 -18.35 26.78 -21.33
N ALA A 321 -18.09 28.01 -21.80
CA ALA A 321 -18.90 28.65 -22.83
C ALA A 321 -18.87 27.86 -24.17
N LEU A 322 -17.70 27.41 -24.61
CA LEU A 322 -17.54 26.55 -25.78
C LEU A 322 -18.28 25.21 -25.65
N CYS A 323 -18.17 24.58 -24.50
CA CYS A 323 -18.90 23.31 -24.24
C CYS A 323 -20.41 23.51 -24.30
N ARG A 324 -20.94 24.60 -23.74
CA ARG A 324 -22.39 24.95 -23.82
C ARG A 324 -22.83 25.18 -25.24
N ALA A 325 -22.04 25.90 -26.04
CA ALA A 325 -22.33 26.10 -27.46
C ALA A 325 -22.34 24.76 -28.23
N GLY A 326 -21.39 23.88 -27.98
CA GLY A 326 -21.35 22.54 -28.58
C GLY A 326 -22.59 21.70 -28.25
N ILE A 327 -23.02 21.68 -26.99
CA ILE A 327 -24.23 20.97 -26.56
C ILE A 327 -25.46 21.54 -27.30
N SER A 328 -25.57 22.87 -27.35
CA SER A 328 -26.69 23.54 -28.06
C SER A 328 -26.71 23.23 -29.56
N PHE A 329 -25.55 23.10 -30.19
CA PHE A 329 -25.43 22.73 -31.59
C PHE A 329 -25.90 21.27 -31.82
N MET A 330 -25.46 20.32 -30.97
CA MET A 330 -25.85 18.89 -31.08
C MET A 330 -27.33 18.67 -30.82
N THR A 331 -27.99 19.49 -30.00
CA THR A 331 -29.43 19.36 -29.72
C THR A 331 -30.31 19.94 -30.82
N LYS A 332 -29.74 20.69 -31.79
CA LYS A 332 -30.47 21.24 -32.96
C LYS A 332 -30.26 20.40 -34.23
N ALA A 333 -29.36 19.42 -34.21
CA ALA A 333 -29.12 18.48 -35.29
C ALA A 333 -29.90 17.18 -35.01
#